data_84355edaf150214f3945beaaa4c325d1
#
_entry.id   84355edaf150214f3945beaaa4c325d1
#
_cell.length_a   1.000
_cell.length_b   1.000
_cell.length_c   1.000
_cell.angle_alpha   90.00
_cell.angle_beta   90.00
_cell.angle_gamma   90.00
#
_symmetry.space_group_name_H-M   'P 1'
#
loop_
_entity.id
_entity.type
_entity.pdbx_description
1 polymer ?
#
loop_
_entity_poly.entity_id
_entity_poly.type
_entity_poly.pdbx_seq_one_letter_code
_entity_poly.pdbx_strand_id
1 'polypeptide(L)'
;MVAAAPAWADISRDGAFAPAGANDWGCVPTSARPEPVLLVHGTWGNQNSWDTLAPQLKGLGVCVFSLNYGHAPFSVRGSAPGVFGTADIRSSARELAAFVDRVRDATGAAKVDIVAHSQGGPLTRQYLRFEGGAYRGDASRNKVGRLVTIAATHHGTTADGLGQLLPTGSASGITDGVIARVLGIAAAQQLTGSEFIRTLNAAGDTEPGIHYTAIATRVDHVVTPPEATFLRAGHGSTVDNVWVQDVCPTDSFHHGILPDSPAVALLVHQALGLNYSGDPCPDGGSVPHTQ
;
A
#
# COMPACT_ATOMS: atom_id res chain seq x y z
N MET A 1 -24.92 15.71 27.72
CA MET A 1 -25.58 15.05 26.59
C MET A 1 -24.56 14.99 25.48
N VAL A 2 -23.95 13.83 25.30
CA VAL A 2 -23.04 13.58 24.18
C VAL A 2 -23.94 13.30 22.98
N ALA A 3 -23.87 14.13 21.96
CA ALA A 3 -24.62 13.92 20.72
C ALA A 3 -24.10 12.62 20.08
N ALA A 4 -25.00 11.66 19.86
CA ALA A 4 -24.69 10.47 19.10
C ALA A 4 -24.20 10.90 17.70
N ALA A 5 -23.08 10.35 17.24
CA ALA A 5 -22.62 10.56 15.87
C ALA A 5 -23.72 10.14 14.89
N PRO A 6 -23.97 10.90 13.84
CA PRO A 6 -25.02 10.57 12.89
C PRO A 6 -24.69 9.23 12.20
N ALA A 7 -25.73 8.42 11.95
CA ALA A 7 -25.63 7.07 11.39
C ALA A 7 -24.92 6.97 10.01
N TRP A 8 -24.65 8.10 9.33
CA TRP A 8 -23.85 8.14 8.10
C TRP A 8 -22.32 8.08 8.33
N ALA A 9 -21.86 8.28 9.56
CA ALA A 9 -20.43 8.19 9.89
C ALA A 9 -19.90 6.73 9.81
N ASP A 10 -20.79 5.72 9.87
CA ASP A 10 -20.43 4.30 9.77
C ASP A 10 -20.45 3.75 8.33
N ILE A 11 -21.03 4.47 7.37
CA ILE A 11 -21.19 4.00 5.98
C ILE A 11 -19.89 4.10 5.19
N SER A 12 -18.89 4.86 5.65
CA SER A 12 -17.66 5.13 4.90
C SER A 12 -16.57 4.06 5.02
N ARG A 13 -16.70 3.09 5.91
CA ARG A 13 -15.63 2.09 6.18
C ARG A 13 -15.66 0.84 5.32
N ASP A 14 -16.69 0.68 4.49
CA ASP A 14 -16.81 -0.43 3.53
C ASP A 14 -16.07 -0.17 2.20
N GLY A 15 -15.38 0.96 2.08
CA GLY A 15 -14.67 1.34 0.87
C GLY A 15 -15.57 1.83 -0.27
N ALA A 16 -16.86 2.04 -0.04
CA ALA A 16 -17.78 2.49 -1.09
C ALA A 16 -17.43 3.90 -1.60
N PHE A 17 -16.87 4.73 -0.72
CA PHE A 17 -16.45 6.09 -1.04
C PHE A 17 -14.94 6.25 -0.87
N ALA A 18 -14.34 7.07 -1.72
CA ALA A 18 -12.94 7.46 -1.57
C ALA A 18 -12.73 8.28 -0.29
N PRO A 19 -11.55 8.20 0.33
CA PRO A 19 -11.21 9.04 1.47
C PRO A 19 -11.28 10.53 1.10
N ALA A 20 -11.50 11.37 2.11
CA ALA A 20 -11.57 12.81 1.91
C ALA A 20 -10.33 13.33 1.15
N GLY A 21 -10.54 14.11 0.10
CA GLY A 21 -9.47 14.66 -0.73
C GLY A 21 -8.97 13.76 -1.84
N ALA A 22 -9.37 12.49 -1.90
CA ALA A 22 -9.03 11.60 -3.01
C ALA A 22 -10.12 11.57 -4.10
N ASN A 23 -9.71 11.11 -5.31
CA ASN A 23 -10.56 10.88 -6.47
C ASN A 23 -11.29 12.13 -6.99
N ASP A 24 -10.67 13.30 -6.85
CA ASP A 24 -11.09 14.51 -7.56
C ASP A 24 -10.60 14.41 -9.02
N TRP A 25 -11.47 13.90 -9.91
CA TRP A 25 -11.15 13.69 -11.32
C TRP A 25 -10.99 14.99 -12.14
N GLY A 26 -11.33 16.14 -11.54
CA GLY A 26 -11.06 17.46 -12.10
C GLY A 26 -9.75 18.06 -11.58
N CYS A 27 -8.98 17.35 -10.75
CA CYS A 27 -7.72 17.85 -10.22
C CYS A 27 -6.67 18.01 -11.32
N VAL A 28 -6.07 19.20 -11.40
CA VAL A 28 -5.01 19.51 -12.35
C VAL A 28 -3.69 19.62 -11.58
N PRO A 29 -2.70 18.74 -11.87
CA PRO A 29 -1.38 18.85 -11.27
C PRO A 29 -0.70 20.18 -11.58
N THR A 30 0.08 20.70 -10.66
CA THR A 30 0.83 21.94 -10.84
C THR A 30 2.28 21.64 -11.24
N SER A 31 3.00 22.64 -11.76
CA SER A 31 4.43 22.47 -12.05
C SER A 31 5.27 22.14 -10.80
N ALA A 32 4.82 22.53 -9.62
CA ALA A 32 5.46 22.19 -8.35
C ALA A 32 5.09 20.77 -7.86
N ARG A 33 3.99 20.20 -8.36
CA ARG A 33 3.45 18.87 -8.02
C ARG A 33 2.91 18.22 -9.31
N PRO A 34 3.81 17.82 -10.22
CA PRO A 34 3.39 17.33 -11.54
C PRO A 34 2.89 15.90 -11.52
N GLU A 35 3.27 15.10 -10.52
CA GLU A 35 2.84 13.71 -10.39
C GLU A 35 1.66 13.60 -9.42
N PRO A 36 0.50 13.08 -9.86
CA PRO A 36 -0.56 12.63 -8.96
C PRO A 36 -0.07 11.47 -8.09
N VAL A 37 -0.60 11.36 -6.87
CA VAL A 37 -0.30 10.25 -5.95
C VAL A 37 -1.44 9.26 -5.92
N LEU A 38 -1.15 7.99 -6.19
CA LEU A 38 -2.07 6.87 -6.04
C LEU A 38 -1.83 6.14 -4.73
N LEU A 39 -2.91 5.85 -4.01
CA LEU A 39 -2.90 5.14 -2.74
C LEU A 39 -3.46 3.73 -2.92
N VAL A 40 -2.64 2.70 -2.64
CA VAL A 40 -2.91 1.29 -2.91
C VAL A 40 -2.94 0.50 -1.60
N HIS A 41 -4.12 0.06 -1.18
CA HIS A 41 -4.34 -0.62 0.10
C HIS A 41 -3.71 -2.02 0.17
N GLY A 42 -3.75 -2.63 1.35
CA GLY A 42 -3.27 -3.99 1.61
C GLY A 42 -4.34 -5.07 1.49
N THR A 43 -3.96 -6.30 1.87
CA THR A 43 -4.85 -7.48 1.93
C THR A 43 -6.02 -7.20 2.86
N TRP A 44 -7.23 -7.54 2.41
CA TRP A 44 -8.52 -7.34 3.10
C TRP A 44 -8.85 -5.89 3.44
N GLY A 45 -8.03 -4.95 3.00
CA GLY A 45 -8.31 -3.52 3.10
C GLY A 45 -9.19 -3.02 1.97
N ASN A 46 -9.37 -1.72 1.98
CA ASN A 46 -10.04 -0.95 0.94
C ASN A 46 -9.48 0.48 0.95
N GLN A 47 -10.03 1.35 0.11
CA GLN A 47 -9.53 2.73 -0.01
C GLN A 47 -9.64 3.57 1.28
N ASN A 48 -10.46 3.18 2.28
CA ASN A 48 -10.51 3.86 3.57
C ASN A 48 -9.28 3.64 4.45
N SER A 49 -8.37 2.73 4.08
CA SER A 49 -7.03 2.63 4.70
C SER A 49 -6.24 3.94 4.61
N TRP A 50 -6.71 4.91 3.86
CA TRP A 50 -6.03 6.16 3.57
C TRP A 50 -6.76 7.39 4.11
N ASP A 51 -7.75 7.20 5.00
CA ASP A 51 -8.57 8.28 5.56
C ASP A 51 -7.71 9.33 6.31
N THR A 52 -6.55 8.94 6.84
CA THR A 52 -5.59 9.83 7.50
C THR A 52 -4.65 10.51 6.49
N LEU A 53 -4.07 9.77 5.57
CA LEU A 53 -3.01 10.29 4.68
C LEU A 53 -3.56 11.09 3.49
N ALA A 54 -4.70 10.69 2.92
CA ALA A 54 -5.22 11.32 1.71
C ALA A 54 -5.54 12.82 1.91
N PRO A 55 -6.24 13.25 2.98
CA PRO A 55 -6.49 14.67 3.22
C PRO A 55 -5.21 15.47 3.50
N GLN A 56 -4.17 14.88 4.11
CA GLN A 56 -2.89 15.54 4.33
C GLN A 56 -2.20 15.86 3.00
N LEU A 57 -2.10 14.87 2.10
CA LEU A 57 -1.52 15.06 0.76
C LEU A 57 -2.33 16.07 -0.06
N LYS A 58 -3.66 16.00 -0.03
CA LYS A 58 -4.53 16.99 -0.72
C LYS A 58 -4.30 18.40 -0.18
N GLY A 59 -4.14 18.55 1.14
CA GLY A 59 -3.85 19.84 1.79
C GLY A 59 -2.54 20.49 1.34
N LEU A 60 -1.61 19.69 0.81
CA LEU A 60 -0.34 20.13 0.22
C LEU A 60 -0.42 20.37 -1.31
N GLY A 61 -1.63 20.35 -1.88
CA GLY A 61 -1.87 20.61 -3.29
C GLY A 61 -1.55 19.43 -4.21
N VAL A 62 -1.48 18.21 -3.68
CA VAL A 62 -1.29 16.99 -4.47
C VAL A 62 -2.63 16.52 -5.02
N CYS A 63 -2.68 16.08 -6.27
CA CYS A 63 -3.80 15.33 -6.82
C CYS A 63 -3.73 13.89 -6.30
N VAL A 64 -4.66 13.50 -5.42
CA VAL A 64 -4.66 12.21 -4.74
C VAL A 64 -5.74 11.32 -5.32
N PHE A 65 -5.39 10.05 -5.56
CA PHE A 65 -6.32 9.03 -6.04
C PHE A 65 -6.19 7.75 -5.22
N SER A 66 -7.28 7.04 -5.05
CA SER A 66 -7.31 5.73 -4.37
C SER A 66 -8.27 4.80 -5.09
N LEU A 67 -8.01 3.49 -4.98
CA LEU A 67 -8.85 2.47 -5.61
C LEU A 67 -9.11 1.32 -4.64
N ASN A 68 -10.21 0.61 -4.89
CA ASN A 68 -10.39 -0.75 -4.43
C ASN A 68 -10.01 -1.70 -5.57
N TYR A 69 -9.28 -2.76 -5.26
CA TYR A 69 -8.84 -3.75 -6.24
C TYR A 69 -8.96 -5.17 -5.69
N GLY A 70 -9.02 -6.12 -6.58
CA GLY A 70 -8.86 -7.52 -6.23
C GLY A 70 -10.01 -8.10 -5.41
N HIS A 71 -11.26 -7.85 -5.80
CA HIS A 71 -12.44 -8.44 -5.17
C HIS A 71 -12.63 -9.89 -5.63
N ALA A 72 -12.57 -10.86 -4.69
CA ALA A 72 -12.82 -12.28 -4.95
C ALA A 72 -13.96 -12.79 -4.04
N PRO A 73 -15.23 -12.62 -4.47
CA PRO A 73 -16.39 -12.94 -3.65
C PRO A 73 -16.55 -14.44 -3.35
N PHE A 74 -15.80 -15.29 -4.04
CA PHE A 74 -15.84 -16.75 -3.87
C PHE A 74 -14.97 -17.26 -2.72
N SER A 75 -14.09 -16.45 -2.14
CA SER A 75 -13.40 -16.76 -0.89
C SER A 75 -14.26 -16.37 0.31
N VAL A 76 -14.12 -17.11 1.42
CA VAL A 76 -14.92 -16.81 2.63
C VAL A 76 -14.66 -15.37 3.10
N ARG A 77 -13.40 -14.94 3.13
CA ARG A 77 -13.06 -13.58 3.56
C ARG A 77 -13.49 -12.52 2.54
N GLY A 78 -13.28 -12.79 1.24
CA GLY A 78 -13.61 -11.84 0.16
C GLY A 78 -15.10 -11.66 -0.09
N SER A 79 -15.97 -12.53 0.46
CA SER A 79 -17.42 -12.35 0.40
C SER A 79 -17.95 -11.30 1.41
N ALA A 80 -17.11 -10.89 2.37
CA ALA A 80 -17.51 -9.88 3.35
C ALA A 80 -17.55 -8.48 2.69
N PRO A 81 -18.55 -7.65 3.02
CA PRO A 81 -18.61 -6.27 2.53
C PRO A 81 -17.35 -5.48 2.88
N GLY A 82 -16.87 -4.66 1.95
CA GLY A 82 -15.71 -3.81 2.16
C GLY A 82 -14.35 -4.53 2.17
N VAL A 83 -14.32 -5.82 1.86
CA VAL A 83 -13.09 -6.62 1.82
C VAL A 83 -12.62 -6.77 0.38
N PHE A 84 -11.43 -6.22 0.10
CA PHE A 84 -10.75 -6.26 -1.18
C PHE A 84 -9.34 -6.85 -1.02
N GLY A 85 -8.55 -6.87 -2.11
CA GLY A 85 -7.20 -7.45 -2.08
C GLY A 85 -7.20 -8.96 -1.83
N THR A 86 -8.23 -9.68 -2.28
CA THR A 86 -8.41 -11.14 -2.10
C THR A 86 -8.23 -11.93 -3.40
N ALA A 87 -8.36 -11.29 -4.56
CA ALA A 87 -8.18 -11.91 -5.88
C ALA A 87 -6.71 -12.13 -6.22
N ASP A 88 -6.45 -12.85 -7.31
CA ASP A 88 -5.09 -13.05 -7.85
C ASP A 88 -4.37 -11.71 -8.03
N ILE A 89 -3.16 -11.58 -7.47
CA ILE A 89 -2.39 -10.33 -7.49
C ILE A 89 -2.04 -9.90 -8.92
N ARG A 90 -1.83 -10.83 -9.85
CA ARG A 90 -1.57 -10.51 -11.26
C ARG A 90 -2.80 -9.90 -11.92
N SER A 91 -4.00 -10.40 -11.59
CA SER A 91 -5.25 -9.81 -12.07
C SER A 91 -5.47 -8.42 -11.47
N SER A 92 -5.23 -8.27 -10.19
CA SER A 92 -5.31 -6.99 -9.47
C SER A 92 -4.31 -5.97 -10.00
N ALA A 93 -3.12 -6.41 -10.45
CA ALA A 93 -2.13 -5.53 -11.08
C ALA A 93 -2.62 -4.96 -12.42
N ARG A 94 -3.45 -5.70 -13.16
CA ARG A 94 -4.11 -5.20 -14.38
C ARG A 94 -5.21 -4.16 -14.04
N GLU A 95 -5.93 -4.34 -12.92
CA GLU A 95 -6.86 -3.33 -12.42
C GLU A 95 -6.11 -2.04 -12.08
N LEU A 96 -4.97 -2.15 -11.38
CA LEU A 96 -4.09 -1.01 -11.08
C LEU A 96 -3.59 -0.34 -12.37
N ALA A 97 -3.16 -1.12 -13.37
CA ALA A 97 -2.70 -0.59 -14.65
C ALA A 97 -3.76 0.28 -15.34
N ALA A 98 -4.99 -0.22 -15.41
CA ALA A 98 -6.13 0.51 -15.99
C ALA A 98 -6.45 1.78 -15.17
N PHE A 99 -6.35 1.70 -13.85
CA PHE A 99 -6.59 2.85 -12.98
C PHE A 99 -5.49 3.93 -13.14
N VAL A 100 -4.22 3.54 -13.21
CA VAL A 100 -3.10 4.46 -13.48
C VAL A 100 -3.30 5.17 -14.82
N ASP A 101 -3.67 4.44 -15.87
CA ASP A 101 -3.91 5.05 -17.19
C ASP A 101 -5.08 6.05 -17.12
N ARG A 102 -6.17 5.70 -16.45
CA ARG A 102 -7.30 6.63 -16.23
C ARG A 102 -6.89 7.89 -15.47
N VAL A 103 -6.05 7.77 -14.43
CA VAL A 103 -5.56 8.95 -13.68
C VAL A 103 -4.70 9.83 -14.55
N ARG A 104 -3.79 9.24 -15.32
CA ARG A 104 -2.92 9.98 -16.25
C ARG A 104 -3.73 10.70 -17.33
N ASP A 105 -4.73 10.04 -17.90
CA ASP A 105 -5.62 10.62 -18.91
C ASP A 105 -6.43 11.78 -18.33
N ALA A 106 -6.97 11.64 -17.13
CA ALA A 106 -7.76 12.68 -16.47
C ALA A 106 -6.92 13.90 -16.06
N THR A 107 -5.69 13.68 -15.63
CA THR A 107 -4.82 14.74 -15.09
C THR A 107 -3.84 15.30 -16.11
N GLY A 108 -3.64 14.65 -17.24
CA GLY A 108 -2.59 14.98 -18.22
C GLY A 108 -1.16 14.70 -17.73
N ALA A 109 -0.99 14.03 -16.59
CA ALA A 109 0.33 13.76 -16.03
C ALA A 109 1.07 12.67 -16.81
N ALA A 110 2.37 12.90 -17.06
CA ALA A 110 3.21 11.91 -17.72
C ALA A 110 3.45 10.67 -16.83
N LYS A 111 3.54 10.88 -15.52
CA LYS A 111 3.79 9.83 -14.50
C LYS A 111 2.88 10.05 -13.31
N VAL A 112 2.78 9.01 -12.48
CA VAL A 112 2.19 9.06 -11.15
C VAL A 112 3.22 8.62 -10.12
N ASP A 113 3.04 9.01 -8.86
CA ASP A 113 3.72 8.40 -7.72
C ASP A 113 2.75 7.46 -7.00
N ILE A 114 3.25 6.37 -6.42
CA ILE A 114 2.41 5.37 -5.75
C ILE A 114 2.86 5.23 -4.30
N VAL A 115 1.89 5.28 -3.38
CA VAL A 115 2.05 4.89 -1.98
C VAL A 115 1.24 3.61 -1.76
N ALA A 116 1.89 2.55 -1.32
CA ALA A 116 1.29 1.23 -1.24
C ALA A 116 1.52 0.58 0.13
N HIS A 117 0.49 -0.01 0.71
CA HIS A 117 0.57 -0.72 1.98
C HIS A 117 0.53 -2.23 1.77
N SER A 118 1.36 -2.97 2.52
CA SER A 118 1.30 -4.44 2.59
C SER A 118 1.34 -5.10 1.20
N GLN A 119 0.32 -5.89 0.83
CA GLN A 119 0.14 -6.49 -0.51
C GLN A 119 0.23 -5.46 -1.66
N GLY A 120 -0.15 -4.21 -1.40
CA GLY A 120 -0.06 -3.15 -2.41
C GLY A 120 1.34 -2.98 -2.98
N GLY A 121 2.39 -3.29 -2.20
CA GLY A 121 3.79 -3.24 -2.64
C GLY A 121 4.10 -4.28 -3.74
N PRO A 122 4.03 -5.59 -3.49
CA PRO A 122 4.26 -6.60 -4.51
C PRO A 122 3.26 -6.50 -5.68
N LEU A 123 2.02 -6.08 -5.46
CA LEU A 123 1.05 -5.79 -6.52
C LEU A 123 1.55 -4.65 -7.43
N THR A 124 2.04 -3.56 -6.87
CA THR A 124 2.61 -2.46 -7.67
C THR A 124 3.86 -2.91 -8.41
N ARG A 125 4.74 -3.72 -7.79
CA ARG A 125 5.91 -4.28 -8.49
C ARG A 125 5.51 -5.22 -9.62
N GLN A 126 4.43 -6.01 -9.47
CA GLN A 126 3.84 -6.80 -10.55
C GLN A 126 3.40 -5.90 -11.71
N TYR A 127 2.70 -4.81 -11.40
CA TYR A 127 2.30 -3.81 -12.40
C TYR A 127 3.51 -3.20 -13.12
N LEU A 128 4.52 -2.76 -12.38
CA LEU A 128 5.73 -2.17 -12.96
C LEU A 128 6.42 -3.14 -13.92
N ARG A 129 6.58 -4.38 -13.54
CA ARG A 129 7.39 -5.38 -14.24
C ARG A 129 6.68 -6.02 -15.42
N PHE A 130 5.39 -6.33 -15.28
CA PHE A 130 4.69 -7.21 -16.21
C PHE A 130 3.47 -6.57 -16.88
N GLU A 131 2.94 -5.48 -16.33
CA GLU A 131 1.68 -4.89 -16.82
C GLU A 131 1.91 -3.46 -17.37
N GLY A 132 3.15 -3.15 -17.80
CA GLY A 132 3.47 -1.93 -18.54
C GLY A 132 3.62 -0.66 -17.70
N GLY A 133 3.86 -0.78 -16.39
CA GLY A 133 4.15 0.36 -15.51
C GLY A 133 5.55 0.92 -15.68
N ALA A 134 6.53 0.06 -16.03
CA ALA A 134 7.91 0.43 -16.29
C ALA A 134 8.45 -0.19 -17.58
N TYR A 135 9.45 0.45 -18.18
CA TYR A 135 10.08 0.04 -19.42
C TYR A 135 11.59 -0.06 -19.24
N ARG A 136 12.12 -1.29 -19.14
CA ARG A 136 13.54 -1.54 -18.86
C ARG A 136 14.51 -0.96 -19.88
N GLY A 137 14.10 -0.90 -21.14
CA GLY A 137 14.92 -0.36 -22.22
C GLY A 137 14.86 1.17 -22.37
N ASP A 138 13.89 1.81 -21.72
CA ASP A 138 13.69 3.26 -21.83
C ASP A 138 12.89 3.78 -20.61
N ALA A 139 13.60 4.17 -19.58
CA ALA A 139 13.01 4.66 -18.33
C ALA A 139 12.22 5.99 -18.49
N SER A 140 12.40 6.71 -19.59
CA SER A 140 11.61 7.92 -19.88
C SER A 140 10.12 7.58 -20.09
N ARG A 141 9.83 6.36 -20.52
CA ARG A 141 8.48 5.85 -20.77
C ARG A 141 7.78 5.29 -19.53
N ASN A 142 8.48 5.22 -18.39
CA ASN A 142 7.86 4.76 -17.15
C ASN A 142 6.63 5.59 -16.82
N LYS A 143 5.55 4.92 -16.42
CA LYS A 143 4.31 5.55 -15.95
C LYS A 143 4.36 5.90 -14.45
N VAL A 144 5.36 5.41 -13.74
CA VAL A 144 5.57 5.65 -12.31
C VAL A 144 6.93 6.31 -12.08
N GLY A 145 6.96 7.35 -11.26
CA GLY A 145 8.17 8.05 -10.85
C GLY A 145 8.73 7.51 -9.52
N ARG A 146 7.88 7.41 -8.52
CA ARG A 146 8.22 6.93 -7.17
C ARG A 146 7.28 5.82 -6.74
N LEU A 147 7.83 4.85 -6.00
CA LEU A 147 7.07 3.84 -5.28
C LEU A 147 7.47 3.89 -3.80
N VAL A 148 6.57 4.36 -2.96
CA VAL A 148 6.70 4.34 -1.51
C VAL A 148 5.89 3.17 -0.97
N THR A 149 6.51 2.27 -0.23
CA THR A 149 5.82 1.12 0.34
C THR A 149 5.88 1.13 1.86
N ILE A 150 4.78 0.74 2.50
CA ILE A 150 4.60 0.70 3.94
C ILE A 150 4.36 -0.76 4.32
N ALA A 151 5.25 -1.36 5.10
CA ALA A 151 5.17 -2.75 5.56
C ALA A 151 4.80 -3.76 4.45
N ALA A 152 5.45 -3.66 3.29
CA ALA A 152 5.08 -4.44 2.11
C ALA A 152 5.68 -5.85 2.12
N THR A 153 4.91 -6.84 1.65
CA THR A 153 5.31 -8.24 1.55
C THR A 153 6.17 -8.52 0.31
N HIS A 154 7.22 -7.72 0.08
CA HIS A 154 8.05 -7.80 -1.14
C HIS A 154 8.75 -9.15 -1.32
N HIS A 155 9.17 -9.76 -0.21
CA HIS A 155 9.81 -11.08 -0.21
C HIS A 155 8.90 -12.15 0.43
N GLY A 156 7.61 -11.82 0.54
CA GLY A 156 6.61 -12.66 1.18
C GLY A 156 6.59 -12.55 2.69
N THR A 157 5.77 -13.40 3.30
CA THR A 157 5.66 -13.55 4.76
C THR A 157 5.46 -15.01 5.11
N THR A 158 5.58 -15.35 6.41
CA THR A 158 5.29 -16.70 6.88
C THR A 158 3.78 -16.95 6.99
N ALA A 159 3.36 -18.21 7.07
CA ALA A 159 1.97 -18.56 7.31
C ALA A 159 1.48 -18.01 8.67
N ASP A 160 2.34 -18.02 9.70
CA ASP A 160 2.02 -17.46 11.00
C ASP A 160 1.90 -15.94 10.97
N GLY A 161 2.78 -15.24 10.23
CA GLY A 161 2.67 -13.80 10.00
C GLY A 161 1.34 -13.45 9.33
N LEU A 162 0.98 -14.16 8.25
CA LEU A 162 -0.32 -13.98 7.62
C LEU A 162 -1.48 -14.29 8.58
N GLY A 163 -1.29 -15.27 9.46
CA GLY A 163 -2.26 -15.65 10.50
C GLY A 163 -2.58 -14.53 11.48
N GLN A 164 -1.67 -13.57 11.70
CA GLN A 164 -1.93 -12.40 12.57
C GLN A 164 -3.06 -11.51 12.03
N LEU A 165 -3.38 -11.62 10.74
CA LEU A 165 -4.54 -10.94 10.15
C LEU A 165 -5.86 -11.68 10.43
N LEU A 166 -5.83 -12.86 11.05
CA LEU A 166 -7.01 -13.64 11.42
C LEU A 166 -7.42 -13.39 12.88
N PRO A 167 -8.71 -13.51 13.23
CA PRO A 167 -9.16 -13.43 14.62
C PRO A 167 -8.51 -14.49 15.53
N THR A 168 -8.07 -15.61 14.97
CA THR A 168 -7.40 -16.70 15.69
C THR A 168 -5.90 -16.48 15.88
N GLY A 169 -5.29 -15.51 15.15
CA GLY A 169 -3.87 -15.20 15.22
C GLY A 169 -2.93 -16.27 14.67
N SER A 170 -3.42 -17.32 14.00
CA SER A 170 -2.57 -18.39 13.47
C SER A 170 -3.12 -19.02 12.19
N ALA A 171 -2.21 -19.29 11.24
CA ALA A 171 -2.48 -20.08 10.03
C ALA A 171 -1.57 -21.32 9.94
N SER A 172 -0.86 -21.67 11.02
CA SER A 172 0.03 -22.84 11.07
C SER A 172 -0.72 -24.15 10.74
N GLY A 173 -0.13 -24.96 9.87
CA GLY A 173 -0.69 -26.24 9.46
C GLY A 173 -1.80 -26.17 8.41
N ILE A 174 -2.14 -24.95 7.91
CA ILE A 174 -3.11 -24.78 6.85
C ILE A 174 -2.39 -24.88 5.49
N THR A 175 -2.93 -25.68 4.56
CA THR A 175 -2.36 -25.78 3.21
C THR A 175 -2.68 -24.53 2.37
N ASP A 176 -1.82 -24.20 1.38
CA ASP A 176 -2.00 -23.06 0.47
C ASP A 176 -3.38 -23.05 -0.20
N GLY A 177 -3.92 -24.22 -0.55
CA GLY A 177 -5.25 -24.34 -1.15
C GLY A 177 -6.38 -23.96 -0.21
N VAL A 178 -6.26 -24.28 1.07
CA VAL A 178 -7.22 -23.87 2.11
C VAL A 178 -7.08 -22.38 2.38
N ILE A 179 -5.84 -21.86 2.48
CA ILE A 179 -5.58 -20.42 2.61
C ILE A 179 -6.25 -19.67 1.46
N ALA A 180 -6.03 -20.10 0.22
CA ALA A 180 -6.63 -19.46 -0.96
C ALA A 180 -8.17 -19.47 -0.93
N ARG A 181 -8.79 -20.56 -0.49
CA ARG A 181 -10.25 -20.70 -0.41
C ARG A 181 -10.86 -19.87 0.72
N VAL A 182 -10.21 -19.80 1.85
CA VAL A 182 -10.73 -19.09 3.04
C VAL A 182 -10.38 -17.61 2.99
N LEU A 183 -9.11 -17.28 2.73
CA LEU A 183 -8.57 -15.94 2.86
C LEU A 183 -8.48 -15.17 1.52
N GLY A 184 -8.60 -15.87 0.41
CA GLY A 184 -8.36 -15.37 -0.94
C GLY A 184 -7.01 -15.83 -1.49
N ILE A 185 -6.91 -15.99 -2.80
CA ILE A 185 -5.69 -16.46 -3.48
C ILE A 185 -4.51 -15.52 -3.25
N ALA A 186 -4.76 -14.21 -3.13
CA ALA A 186 -3.74 -13.22 -2.83
C ALA A 186 -2.99 -13.50 -1.53
N ALA A 187 -3.67 -14.05 -0.52
CA ALA A 187 -3.03 -14.43 0.75
C ALA A 187 -2.00 -15.54 0.53
N ALA A 188 -2.35 -16.61 -0.19
CA ALA A 188 -1.42 -17.69 -0.53
C ALA A 188 -0.25 -17.21 -1.42
N GLN A 189 -0.52 -16.27 -2.33
CA GLN A 189 0.52 -15.69 -3.19
C GLN A 189 1.56 -14.87 -2.42
N GLN A 190 1.22 -14.34 -1.24
CA GLN A 190 2.15 -13.58 -0.39
C GLN A 190 3.00 -14.47 0.52
N LEU A 191 2.80 -15.77 0.54
CA LEU A 191 3.68 -16.67 1.31
C LEU A 191 5.09 -16.68 0.74
N THR A 192 6.08 -16.69 1.63
CA THR A 192 7.49 -16.83 1.28
C THR A 192 7.69 -18.13 0.48
N GLY A 193 8.36 -18.02 -0.65
CA GLY A 193 8.59 -19.16 -1.54
C GLY A 193 7.38 -19.56 -2.41
N SER A 194 6.28 -18.80 -2.38
CA SER A 194 5.21 -18.98 -3.36
C SER A 194 5.71 -18.76 -4.78
N GLU A 195 5.01 -19.35 -5.75
CA GLU A 195 5.37 -19.17 -7.16
C GLU A 195 5.31 -17.69 -7.57
N PHE A 196 4.33 -16.95 -7.05
CA PHE A 196 4.18 -15.53 -7.31
C PHE A 196 5.41 -14.73 -6.80
N ILE A 197 5.81 -14.91 -5.54
CA ILE A 197 6.97 -14.19 -4.96
C ILE A 197 8.27 -14.58 -5.68
N ARG A 198 8.47 -15.86 -6.00
CA ARG A 198 9.66 -16.28 -6.77
C ARG A 198 9.71 -15.63 -8.15
N THR A 199 8.61 -15.63 -8.88
CA THR A 199 8.52 -15.04 -10.23
C THR A 199 8.73 -13.53 -10.17
N LEU A 200 8.08 -12.85 -9.22
CA LEU A 200 8.21 -11.41 -9.03
C LEU A 200 9.66 -11.00 -8.77
N ASN A 201 10.40 -11.78 -7.97
CA ASN A 201 11.77 -11.44 -7.56
C ASN A 201 12.87 -12.03 -8.46
N ALA A 202 12.53 -12.88 -9.44
CA ALA A 202 13.50 -13.58 -10.27
C ALA A 202 14.49 -12.64 -11.02
N ALA A 203 14.08 -11.44 -11.37
CA ALA A 203 14.91 -10.45 -12.06
C ALA A 203 15.33 -9.27 -11.16
N GLY A 204 15.39 -9.48 -9.85
CA GLY A 204 15.69 -8.45 -8.84
C GLY A 204 14.45 -7.74 -8.31
N ASP A 205 14.66 -6.72 -7.48
CA ASP A 205 13.57 -6.09 -6.73
C ASP A 205 12.97 -4.88 -7.44
N THR A 206 13.72 -4.22 -8.32
CA THR A 206 13.41 -2.88 -8.82
C THR A 206 13.45 -2.79 -10.33
N GLU A 207 12.81 -1.77 -10.88
CA GLU A 207 12.87 -1.41 -12.30
C GLU A 207 13.66 -0.09 -12.49
N PRO A 208 14.43 0.07 -13.60
CA PRO A 208 15.21 1.27 -13.84
C PRO A 208 14.36 2.55 -13.89
N GLY A 209 14.92 3.67 -13.42
CA GLY A 209 14.31 4.99 -13.50
C GLY A 209 13.16 5.23 -12.51
N ILE A 210 13.02 4.37 -11.51
CA ILE A 210 12.05 4.52 -10.42
C ILE A 210 12.79 4.70 -9.11
N HIS A 211 12.31 5.60 -8.25
CA HIS A 211 12.77 5.79 -6.89
C HIS A 211 11.88 4.99 -5.94
N TYR A 212 12.49 4.13 -5.15
CA TYR A 212 11.78 3.29 -4.17
C TYR A 212 12.09 3.76 -2.75
N THR A 213 11.05 3.82 -1.93
CA THR A 213 11.20 3.96 -0.47
C THR A 213 10.42 2.82 0.18
N ALA A 214 11.12 1.99 0.95
CA ALA A 214 10.51 0.88 1.67
C ALA A 214 10.53 1.18 3.17
N ILE A 215 9.34 1.42 3.74
CA ILE A 215 9.15 1.76 5.15
C ILE A 215 8.73 0.49 5.89
N ALA A 216 9.49 0.10 6.90
CA ALA A 216 9.23 -1.06 7.76
C ALA A 216 9.08 -0.64 9.22
N THR A 217 8.32 -1.39 10.00
CA THR A 217 8.24 -1.25 11.47
C THR A 217 8.81 -2.48 12.15
N ARG A 218 9.59 -2.27 13.23
CA ARG A 218 10.17 -3.38 14.04
C ARG A 218 9.11 -4.16 14.82
N VAL A 219 7.91 -3.61 14.96
CA VAL A 219 6.78 -4.26 15.62
C VAL A 219 5.79 -4.90 14.63
N ASP A 220 6.24 -5.18 13.41
CA ASP A 220 5.43 -5.91 12.42
C ASP A 220 5.40 -7.40 12.75
N HIS A 221 4.21 -7.92 13.00
CA HIS A 221 3.96 -9.34 13.23
C HIS A 221 3.29 -10.03 12.02
N VAL A 222 2.99 -9.26 10.97
CA VAL A 222 2.40 -9.77 9.73
C VAL A 222 3.48 -10.03 8.69
N VAL A 223 4.35 -9.06 8.39
CA VAL A 223 5.54 -9.30 7.57
C VAL A 223 6.63 -9.89 8.46
N THR A 224 6.90 -11.17 8.28
CA THR A 224 7.84 -11.92 9.12
C THR A 224 8.89 -12.64 8.27
N PRO A 225 10.18 -12.29 8.47
CA PRO A 225 10.67 -11.21 9.33
C PRO A 225 10.37 -9.81 8.73
N PRO A 226 10.33 -8.73 9.55
CA PRO A 226 10.00 -7.38 9.06
C PRO A 226 10.94 -6.86 7.96
N GLU A 227 12.19 -7.29 7.94
CA GLU A 227 13.19 -6.99 6.90
C GLU A 227 12.77 -7.49 5.51
N ALA A 228 11.81 -8.42 5.41
CA ALA A 228 11.26 -8.86 4.13
C ALA A 228 10.52 -7.73 3.36
N THR A 229 10.26 -6.60 4.03
CA THR A 229 9.78 -5.35 3.42
C THR A 229 10.86 -4.64 2.60
N PHE A 230 12.14 -4.81 2.91
CA PHE A 230 13.22 -4.05 2.29
C PHE A 230 13.54 -4.53 0.88
N LEU A 231 13.99 -3.61 0.04
CA LEU A 231 14.32 -3.84 -1.36
C LEU A 231 15.82 -3.65 -1.59
N ARG A 232 16.33 -4.28 -2.65
CA ARG A 232 17.69 -4.07 -3.15
C ARG A 232 17.64 -3.30 -4.45
N ALA A 233 18.44 -2.22 -4.52
CA ALA A 233 18.53 -1.43 -5.74
C ALA A 233 19.13 -2.28 -6.87
N GLY A 234 18.45 -2.31 -8.00
CA GLY A 234 18.99 -2.78 -9.27
C GLY A 234 19.62 -1.63 -10.07
N HIS A 235 20.14 -1.97 -11.23
CA HIS A 235 20.74 -0.97 -12.13
C HIS A 235 19.74 0.15 -12.49
N GLY A 236 20.15 1.39 -12.35
CA GLY A 236 19.36 2.56 -12.74
C GLY A 236 18.17 2.88 -11.84
N SER A 237 18.05 2.27 -10.67
CA SER A 237 17.05 2.59 -9.64
C SER A 237 17.71 3.06 -8.35
N THR A 238 16.97 3.74 -7.48
CA THR A 238 17.39 4.06 -6.11
C THR A 238 16.45 3.40 -5.12
N VAL A 239 16.96 3.04 -3.95
CA VAL A 239 16.18 2.44 -2.86
C VAL A 239 16.60 3.06 -1.52
N ASP A 240 15.61 3.56 -0.80
CA ASP A 240 15.73 4.00 0.58
C ASP A 240 14.94 3.01 1.46
N ASN A 241 15.63 2.22 2.27
CA ASN A 241 15.02 1.33 3.25
C ASN A 241 15.04 2.00 4.62
N VAL A 242 13.88 2.20 5.24
CA VAL A 242 13.75 3.01 6.45
C VAL A 242 12.92 2.28 7.50
N TRP A 243 13.40 2.27 8.74
CA TRP A 243 12.62 1.86 9.89
C TRP A 243 11.83 3.05 10.45
N VAL A 244 10.57 2.82 10.76
CA VAL A 244 9.72 3.82 11.43
C VAL A 244 10.35 4.29 12.75
N GLN A 245 10.96 3.33 13.49
CA GLN A 245 11.60 3.61 14.78
C GLN A 245 12.91 4.39 14.68
N ASP A 246 13.46 4.61 13.47
CA ASP A 246 14.58 5.53 13.28
C ASP A 246 14.11 7.00 13.32
N VAL A 247 12.83 7.25 13.10
CA VAL A 247 12.16 8.57 13.20
C VAL A 247 11.49 8.75 14.55
N CYS A 248 10.72 7.76 14.99
CA CYS A 248 10.05 7.74 16.28
C CYS A 248 10.37 6.42 17.00
N PRO A 249 11.37 6.39 17.91
CA PRO A 249 11.82 5.16 18.57
C PRO A 249 10.76 4.41 19.34
N THR A 250 9.72 5.11 19.78
CA THR A 250 8.60 4.56 20.57
C THR A 250 7.37 4.27 19.73
N ASP A 251 7.42 4.46 18.40
CA ASP A 251 6.29 4.13 17.54
C ASP A 251 5.88 2.67 17.69
N SER A 252 4.62 2.45 18.04
CA SER A 252 4.01 1.14 18.30
C SER A 252 2.88 0.81 17.33
N PHE A 253 2.73 1.58 16.25
CA PHE A 253 1.76 1.28 15.21
C PHE A 253 2.13 -0.04 14.53
N HIS A 254 1.26 -1.03 14.71
CA HIS A 254 1.43 -2.35 14.11
C HIS A 254 0.94 -2.37 12.65
N HIS A 255 1.22 -3.45 11.93
CA HIS A 255 0.97 -3.61 10.50
C HIS A 255 -0.35 -3.02 9.99
N GLY A 256 -1.48 -3.37 10.62
CA GLY A 256 -2.82 -3.02 10.11
C GLY A 256 -3.17 -1.53 10.18
N ILE A 257 -2.55 -0.81 11.12
CA ILE A 257 -2.79 0.63 11.36
C ILE A 257 -1.55 1.49 11.06
N LEU A 258 -0.51 0.88 10.52
CA LEU A 258 0.74 1.58 10.23
C LEU A 258 0.58 2.78 9.26
N PRO A 259 -0.34 2.74 8.28
CA PRO A 259 -0.61 3.91 7.44
C PRO A 259 -1.11 5.15 8.20
N ASP A 260 -1.60 5.00 9.43
CA ASP A 260 -2.08 6.08 10.29
C ASP A 260 -0.97 6.67 11.19
N SER A 261 0.23 6.06 11.22
CA SER A 261 1.35 6.55 12.03
C SER A 261 1.83 7.93 11.54
N PRO A 262 1.98 8.92 12.46
CA PRO A 262 2.57 10.21 12.13
C PRO A 262 4.01 10.11 11.63
N ALA A 263 4.80 9.15 12.13
CA ALA A 263 6.15 8.90 11.64
C ALA A 263 6.13 8.37 10.19
N VAL A 264 5.19 7.49 9.86
CA VAL A 264 4.99 7.03 8.49
C VAL A 264 4.53 8.18 7.59
N ALA A 265 3.63 9.04 8.06
CA ALA A 265 3.21 10.23 7.31
C ALA A 265 4.42 11.13 6.97
N LEU A 266 5.30 11.41 7.94
CA LEU A 266 6.56 12.14 7.66
C LEU A 266 7.39 11.45 6.59
N LEU A 267 7.63 10.13 6.71
CA LEU A 267 8.47 9.37 5.78
C LEU A 267 7.88 9.38 4.36
N VAL A 268 6.56 9.22 4.23
CA VAL A 268 5.85 9.31 2.94
C VAL A 268 5.99 10.70 2.34
N HIS A 269 5.78 11.76 3.14
CA HIS A 269 5.95 13.14 2.64
C HIS A 269 7.37 13.37 2.14
N GLN A 270 8.39 12.97 2.90
CA GLN A 270 9.79 13.10 2.48
C GLN A 270 10.08 12.33 1.19
N ALA A 271 9.62 11.09 1.08
CA ALA A 271 9.81 10.26 -0.11
C ALA A 271 9.14 10.88 -1.36
N LEU A 272 8.03 11.59 -1.18
CA LEU A 272 7.34 12.33 -2.25
C LEU A 272 7.92 13.74 -2.50
N GLY A 273 8.95 14.15 -1.75
CA GLY A 273 9.54 15.49 -1.85
C GLY A 273 8.59 16.59 -1.31
N LEU A 274 7.76 16.25 -0.33
CA LEU A 274 6.81 17.15 0.31
C LEU A 274 7.29 17.57 1.70
N ASN A 275 6.86 18.73 2.16
CA ASN A 275 7.09 19.17 3.53
C ASN A 275 6.07 18.54 4.47
N TYR A 276 6.53 18.08 5.61
CA TYR A 276 5.67 17.63 6.71
C TYR A 276 5.78 18.62 7.86
N SER A 277 4.65 19.07 8.39
CA SER A 277 4.58 20.06 9.47
C SER A 277 4.07 19.49 10.80
N GLY A 278 3.70 18.20 10.82
CA GLY A 278 3.25 17.50 12.03
C GLY A 278 4.40 17.09 12.94
N ASP A 279 4.08 16.74 14.18
CA ASP A 279 5.00 16.01 15.06
C ASP A 279 5.02 14.52 14.62
N PRO A 280 6.18 13.97 14.21
CA PRO A 280 6.25 12.58 13.81
C PRO A 280 6.17 11.59 14.99
N CYS A 281 6.29 12.09 16.23
CA CYS A 281 6.32 11.25 17.42
C CYS A 281 5.43 11.82 18.56
N PRO A 282 4.16 12.16 18.28
CA PRO A 282 3.27 12.70 19.29
C PRO A 282 3.07 11.68 20.41
N ASP A 283 2.92 12.15 21.65
CA ASP A 283 2.65 11.34 22.85
C ASP A 283 3.63 10.15 23.03
N GLY A 284 4.89 10.32 22.58
CA GLY A 284 5.90 9.29 22.60
C GLY A 284 5.64 8.12 21.64
N GLY A 285 4.85 8.33 20.57
CA GLY A 285 4.59 7.31 19.53
C GLY A 285 3.55 6.26 19.90
N SER A 286 2.74 6.51 20.92
CA SER A 286 1.68 5.60 21.34
C SER A 286 0.48 5.64 20.38
N VAL A 287 -0.11 4.48 20.12
CA VAL A 287 -1.39 4.40 19.40
C VAL A 287 -2.47 5.10 20.22
N PRO A 288 -3.24 6.05 19.67
CA PRO A 288 -4.37 6.63 20.38
C PRO A 288 -5.32 5.53 20.86
N HIS A 289 -5.60 5.48 22.15
CA HIS A 289 -6.62 4.60 22.68
C HIS A 289 -7.98 5.12 22.18
N THR A 290 -8.51 4.53 21.12
CA THR A 290 -9.93 4.69 20.76
C THR A 290 -10.74 3.92 21.77
N GLN A 291 -11.46 4.67 22.65
CA GLN A 291 -12.51 4.11 23.54
C GLN A 291 -13.73 3.73 22.72
#